data_df2a7382ba5792e812c8a6d1b29f387e
#
_entry.id   df2a7382ba5792e812c8a6d1b29f387e
#
_cell.length_a   1.000
_cell.length_b   1.000
_cell.length_c   1.000
_cell.angle_alpha   90.00
_cell.angle_beta   90.00
_cell.angle_gamma   90.00
#
_symmetry.space_group_name_H-M   'P 1'
#
loop_
_entity.id
_entity.type
_entity.pdbx_description
1 polymer ?
#
loop_
_entity_poly.entity_id
_entity_poly.type
_entity_poly.pdbx_seq_one_letter_code
_entity_poly.pdbx_strand_id
1 'polypeptide(L)'
;MTPEHVTERKALVLLKFGSSAWNRWRDENPDIMIALDGVNLDGMILTGVNFAHVSLRNASLHATNLMNADLRSADFTGANLTEADLIAANLEGAILRGATLREADLLGANLTSAQYAEEDLRGALHAPVPRRTAL
;
A
#
# COMPACT_ATOMS: atom_id res chain seq x y z
N MET A 1 21.11 1.36 19.37
CA MET A 1 19.84 1.75 18.75
C MET A 1 20.12 2.52 17.48
N THR A 2 19.76 1.95 16.35
CA THR A 2 19.95 2.63 15.09
C THR A 2 18.78 3.59 14.87
N PRO A 3 19.02 4.88 14.60
CA PRO A 3 17.95 5.85 14.38
C PRO A 3 17.23 5.65 13.03
N GLU A 4 17.59 4.58 12.30
CA GLU A 4 17.15 4.36 10.93
C GLU A 4 15.83 3.60 10.81
N HIS A 5 15.32 3.07 11.92
CA HIS A 5 14.09 2.30 11.93
C HIS A 5 13.07 2.88 12.88
N VAL A 6 11.86 3.05 12.38
CA VAL A 6 10.74 3.26 13.27
C VAL A 6 10.29 1.89 13.77
N THR A 7 10.05 1.77 15.07
CA THR A 7 9.49 0.52 15.58
C THR A 7 8.05 0.37 15.09
N GLU A 8 7.63 -0.88 14.85
CA GLU A 8 6.26 -1.16 14.47
C GLU A 8 5.27 -0.52 15.45
N ARG A 9 5.56 -0.60 16.76
CA ARG A 9 4.72 -0.02 17.79
C ARG A 9 4.53 1.48 17.62
N LYS A 10 5.60 2.22 17.36
CA LYS A 10 5.54 3.67 17.13
C LYS A 10 4.74 3.98 15.87
N ALA A 11 4.96 3.22 14.81
CA ALA A 11 4.22 3.37 13.56
C ALA A 11 2.72 3.18 13.77
N LEU A 12 2.32 2.13 14.49
CA LEU A 12 0.92 1.85 14.76
C LEU A 12 0.28 2.96 15.60
N VAL A 13 1.00 3.51 16.57
CA VAL A 13 0.51 4.65 17.35
C VAL A 13 0.25 5.85 16.44
N LEU A 14 1.20 6.18 15.58
CA LEU A 14 1.05 7.29 14.63
C LEU A 14 -0.14 7.08 13.70
N LEU A 15 -0.27 5.88 13.15
CA LEU A 15 -1.35 5.56 12.22
C LEU A 15 -2.72 5.62 12.89
N LYS A 16 -2.82 5.31 14.17
CA LYS A 16 -4.08 5.44 14.92
C LYS A 16 -4.55 6.89 15.02
N PHE A 17 -3.62 7.85 14.98
CA PHE A 17 -3.97 9.26 14.95
C PHE A 17 -4.33 9.76 13.54
N GLY A 18 -4.23 8.88 12.56
CA GLY A 18 -4.64 9.16 11.19
C GLY A 18 -3.50 9.51 10.25
N SER A 19 -3.86 9.64 8.98
CA SER A 19 -2.88 9.90 7.92
C SER A 19 -2.12 11.20 8.11
N SER A 20 -2.77 12.25 8.62
CA SER A 20 -2.10 13.54 8.81
C SER A 20 -0.95 13.46 9.80
N ALA A 21 -1.16 12.76 10.92
CA ALA A 21 -0.11 12.58 11.92
C ALA A 21 1.06 11.78 11.35
N TRP A 22 0.75 10.69 10.65
CA TRP A 22 1.75 9.87 9.99
C TRP A 22 2.52 10.66 8.95
N ASN A 23 1.82 11.39 8.08
CA ASN A 23 2.45 12.14 6.99
C ASN A 23 3.36 13.23 7.52
N ARG A 24 2.94 13.92 8.58
CA ARG A 24 3.78 14.93 9.23
C ARG A 24 5.07 14.30 9.75
N TRP A 25 4.95 13.15 10.41
CA TRP A 25 6.12 12.45 10.92
C TRP A 25 7.06 12.03 9.77
N ARG A 26 6.49 11.58 8.64
CA ARG A 26 7.28 11.24 7.44
C ARG A 26 8.05 12.45 6.92
N ASP A 27 7.40 13.60 6.85
CA ASP A 27 8.04 14.83 6.38
C ASP A 27 9.18 15.27 7.29
N GLU A 28 9.04 15.05 8.57
CA GLU A 28 10.06 15.39 9.57
C GLU A 28 11.20 14.38 9.64
N ASN A 29 11.00 13.18 9.10
CA ASN A 29 11.94 12.06 9.15
C ASN A 29 12.10 11.41 7.78
N PRO A 30 12.54 12.15 6.77
CA PRO A 30 12.51 11.67 5.38
C PRO A 30 13.46 10.50 5.09
N ASP A 31 14.51 10.33 5.89
CA ASP A 31 15.54 9.33 5.63
C ASP A 31 15.33 8.03 6.42
N ILE A 32 14.28 7.93 7.21
CA ILE A 32 14.03 6.73 8.00
C ILE A 32 13.38 5.66 7.12
N MET A 33 13.97 4.47 7.11
CA MET A 33 13.38 3.32 6.47
C MET A 33 12.28 2.75 7.35
N ILE A 34 11.16 2.40 6.74
CA ILE A 34 9.98 1.94 7.45
C ILE A 34 9.64 0.52 7.01
N ALA A 35 9.67 -0.40 7.97
CA ALA A 35 9.28 -1.77 7.75
C ALA A 35 8.08 -2.10 8.62
N LEU A 36 6.94 -2.37 7.96
CA LEU A 36 5.69 -2.73 8.60
C LEU A 36 5.26 -4.14 8.17
N ASP A 37 6.25 -5.01 7.94
CA ASP A 37 5.98 -6.37 7.48
C ASP A 37 5.12 -7.12 8.50
N GLY A 38 4.09 -7.78 8.00
CA GLY A 38 3.19 -8.58 8.84
C GLY A 38 2.24 -7.78 9.72
N VAL A 39 2.25 -6.45 9.64
CA VAL A 39 1.40 -5.61 10.50
C VAL A 39 -0.08 -5.78 10.12
N ASN A 40 -0.95 -5.60 11.10
CA ASN A 40 -2.40 -5.61 10.87
C ASN A 40 -2.94 -4.19 10.84
N LEU A 41 -3.40 -3.76 9.67
CA LEU A 41 -4.01 -2.46 9.43
C LEU A 41 -5.48 -2.59 8.98
N ASP A 42 -6.09 -3.76 9.23
CA ASP A 42 -7.44 -4.05 8.76
C ASP A 42 -8.44 -2.97 9.15
N GLY A 43 -9.23 -2.53 8.17
CA GLY A 43 -10.31 -1.58 8.39
C GLY A 43 -9.89 -0.17 8.74
N MET A 44 -8.60 0.12 8.78
CA MET A 44 -8.15 1.48 9.11
C MET A 44 -8.48 2.48 8.01
N ILE A 45 -8.77 3.70 8.41
CA ILE A 45 -9.00 4.81 7.46
C ILE A 45 -7.67 5.53 7.28
N LEU A 46 -7.01 5.27 6.15
CA LEU A 46 -5.69 5.80 5.83
C LEU A 46 -5.71 6.61 4.53
N THR A 47 -6.82 7.31 4.30
CA THR A 47 -6.98 8.16 3.10
C THR A 47 -5.81 9.15 3.01
N GLY A 48 -5.15 9.17 1.84
CA GLY A 48 -4.04 10.09 1.60
C GLY A 48 -2.75 9.76 2.34
N VAL A 49 -2.64 8.59 2.97
CA VAL A 49 -1.44 8.22 3.74
C VAL A 49 -0.22 8.13 2.82
N ASN A 50 0.92 8.60 3.32
CA ASN A 50 2.18 8.47 2.61
C ASN A 50 2.90 7.19 3.05
N PHE A 51 2.73 6.13 2.28
CA PHE A 51 3.44 4.86 2.44
C PHE A 51 4.49 4.65 1.34
N ALA A 52 4.92 5.71 0.68
CA ALA A 52 5.95 5.60 -0.35
C ALA A 52 7.20 4.93 0.23
N HIS A 53 7.71 3.92 -0.47
CA HIS A 53 8.90 3.16 -0.10
C HIS A 53 8.78 2.35 1.21
N VAL A 54 7.59 2.21 1.76
CA VAL A 54 7.37 1.42 2.98
C VAL A 54 7.29 -0.06 2.63
N SER A 55 7.90 -0.89 3.46
CA SER A 55 7.74 -2.34 3.33
C SER A 55 6.50 -2.79 4.11
N LEU A 56 5.58 -3.44 3.40
CA LEU A 56 4.32 -3.96 3.93
C LEU A 56 4.15 -5.43 3.53
N ARG A 57 5.26 -6.15 3.46
CA ARG A 57 5.25 -7.55 3.04
C ARG A 57 4.42 -8.38 4.02
N ASN A 58 3.52 -9.19 3.48
CA ASN A 58 2.65 -10.07 4.27
C ASN A 58 1.77 -9.32 5.30
N ALA A 59 1.63 -8.00 5.15
CA ALA A 59 0.76 -7.21 6.01
C ALA A 59 -0.71 -7.50 5.70
N SER A 60 -1.57 -7.30 6.68
CA SER A 60 -3.02 -7.38 6.47
C SER A 60 -3.60 -5.97 6.36
N LEU A 61 -4.19 -5.69 5.20
CA LEU A 61 -4.85 -4.42 4.89
C LEU A 61 -6.28 -4.70 4.39
N HIS A 62 -6.90 -5.74 4.94
CA HIS A 62 -8.26 -6.10 4.59
C HIS A 62 -9.22 -4.95 4.89
N ALA A 63 -9.99 -4.54 3.88
CA ALA A 63 -10.95 -3.45 4.00
C ALA A 63 -10.36 -2.11 4.46
N THR A 64 -9.06 -1.92 4.30
CA THR A 64 -8.39 -0.67 4.64
C THR A 64 -8.72 0.40 3.60
N ASN A 65 -9.00 1.62 4.05
CA ASN A 65 -9.22 2.74 3.14
C ASN A 65 -7.87 3.40 2.81
N LEU A 66 -7.40 3.19 1.58
CA LEU A 66 -6.17 3.76 1.04
C LEU A 66 -6.46 4.70 -0.13
N MET A 67 -7.65 5.27 -0.18
CA MET A 67 -8.03 6.20 -1.24
C MET A 67 -7.03 7.36 -1.30
N ASN A 68 -6.57 7.70 -2.51
CA ASN A 68 -5.60 8.77 -2.74
C ASN A 68 -4.25 8.59 -2.03
N ALA A 69 -3.95 7.41 -1.52
CA ALA A 69 -2.69 7.16 -0.81
C ALA A 69 -1.50 7.23 -1.77
N ASP A 70 -0.37 7.67 -1.24
CA ASP A 70 0.91 7.59 -1.93
C ASP A 70 1.56 6.26 -1.57
N LEU A 71 1.51 5.31 -2.50
CA LEU A 71 2.03 3.96 -2.33
C LEU A 71 3.19 3.70 -3.31
N ARG A 72 3.82 4.75 -3.81
CA ARG A 72 4.92 4.61 -4.78
C ARG A 72 6.04 3.77 -4.18
N SER A 73 6.44 2.75 -4.95
CA SER A 73 7.53 1.86 -4.56
C SER A 73 7.32 1.14 -3.22
N ALA A 74 6.11 1.09 -2.72
CA ALA A 74 5.80 0.30 -1.52
C ALA A 74 5.86 -1.19 -1.87
N ASP A 75 6.30 -1.99 -0.92
CA ASP A 75 6.40 -3.44 -1.12
C ASP A 75 5.24 -4.14 -0.42
N PHE A 76 4.27 -4.60 -1.22
CA PHE A 76 3.10 -5.35 -0.77
C PHE A 76 3.22 -6.84 -1.06
N THR A 77 4.43 -7.36 -1.23
CA THR A 77 4.62 -8.79 -1.50
C THR A 77 3.87 -9.63 -0.48
N GLY A 78 2.95 -10.47 -0.96
CA GLY A 78 2.19 -11.36 -0.08
C GLY A 78 1.17 -10.68 0.82
N ALA A 79 0.94 -9.37 0.68
CA ALA A 79 -0.01 -8.64 1.52
C ALA A 79 -1.46 -8.99 1.20
N ASN A 80 -2.32 -8.91 2.20
CA ASN A 80 -3.76 -9.08 2.01
C ASN A 80 -4.42 -7.71 1.83
N LEU A 81 -4.79 -7.39 0.59
CA LEU A 81 -5.50 -6.16 0.22
C LEU A 81 -6.96 -6.43 -0.14
N THR A 82 -7.50 -7.56 0.32
CA THR A 82 -8.88 -7.92 0.05
C THR A 82 -9.81 -6.80 0.50
N GLU A 83 -10.71 -6.37 -0.39
CA GLU A 83 -11.69 -5.30 -0.14
C GLU A 83 -11.09 -3.94 0.19
N ALA A 84 -9.78 -3.75 0.00
CA ALA A 84 -9.16 -2.44 0.23
C ALA A 84 -9.67 -1.41 -0.77
N ASP A 85 -9.82 -0.18 -0.32
CA ASP A 85 -10.17 0.93 -1.20
C ASP A 85 -8.88 1.58 -1.69
N LEU A 86 -8.55 1.35 -2.95
CA LEU A 86 -7.35 1.89 -3.61
C LEU A 86 -7.73 2.92 -4.69
N ILE A 87 -8.93 3.47 -4.62
CA ILE A 87 -9.38 4.47 -5.58
C ILE A 87 -8.41 5.64 -5.62
N ALA A 88 -7.92 5.96 -6.82
CA ALA A 88 -6.99 7.05 -7.06
C ALA A 88 -5.66 6.94 -6.28
N ALA A 89 -5.32 5.76 -5.77
CA ALA A 89 -4.02 5.54 -5.11
C ALA A 89 -2.89 5.56 -6.15
N ASN A 90 -1.74 6.07 -5.74
CA ASN A 90 -0.56 6.04 -6.59
C ASN A 90 0.30 4.82 -6.23
N LEU A 91 0.23 3.79 -7.07
CA LEU A 91 0.98 2.53 -6.91
C LEU A 91 2.16 2.45 -7.89
N GLU A 92 2.64 3.58 -8.39
CA GLU A 92 3.77 3.59 -9.32
C GLU A 92 4.98 2.87 -8.71
N GLY A 93 5.48 1.86 -9.41
CA GLY A 93 6.63 1.08 -8.96
C GLY A 93 6.37 0.18 -7.75
N ALA A 94 5.14 0.09 -7.24
CA ALA A 94 4.84 -0.78 -6.12
C ALA A 94 4.98 -2.26 -6.48
N ILE A 95 5.30 -3.09 -5.50
CA ILE A 95 5.41 -4.54 -5.68
C ILE A 95 4.14 -5.18 -5.12
N LEU A 96 3.40 -5.86 -5.99
CA LEU A 96 2.14 -6.52 -5.62
C LEU A 96 2.20 -8.04 -5.81
N ARG A 97 3.39 -8.60 -5.98
CA ARG A 97 3.55 -10.05 -6.22
C ARG A 97 3.03 -10.85 -5.05
N GLY A 98 2.14 -11.78 -5.34
CA GLY A 98 1.55 -12.63 -4.32
C GLY A 98 0.55 -11.92 -3.40
N ALA A 99 0.28 -10.65 -3.63
CA ALA A 99 -0.75 -9.93 -2.88
C ALA A 99 -2.14 -10.41 -3.30
N THR A 100 -3.08 -10.36 -2.38
CA THR A 100 -4.48 -10.66 -2.66
C THR A 100 -5.24 -9.34 -2.79
N LEU A 101 -5.83 -9.10 -3.97
CA LEU A 101 -6.59 -7.88 -4.26
C LEU A 101 -8.07 -8.16 -4.55
N ARG A 102 -8.57 -9.27 -4.04
CA ARG A 102 -9.97 -9.63 -4.26
C ARG A 102 -10.89 -8.55 -3.75
N GLU A 103 -11.75 -8.05 -4.64
CA GLU A 103 -12.69 -6.96 -4.35
C GLU A 103 -12.03 -5.65 -3.92
N ALA A 104 -10.72 -5.51 -4.06
CA ALA A 104 -10.07 -4.23 -3.91
C ALA A 104 -10.47 -3.33 -5.08
N ASP A 105 -10.74 -2.06 -4.80
CA ASP A 105 -11.16 -1.12 -5.85
C ASP A 105 -9.95 -0.32 -6.35
N LEU A 106 -9.60 -0.54 -7.62
CA LEU A 106 -8.46 0.11 -8.27
C LEU A 106 -8.88 1.26 -9.20
N LEU A 107 -10.10 1.76 -9.06
CA LEU A 107 -10.58 2.83 -9.93
C LEU A 107 -9.65 4.05 -9.87
N GLY A 108 -9.08 4.42 -11.03
CA GLY A 108 -8.16 5.54 -11.11
C GLY A 108 -6.80 5.34 -10.47
N ALA A 109 -6.49 4.15 -9.98
CA ALA A 109 -5.18 3.87 -9.41
C ALA A 109 -4.09 3.89 -10.49
N ASN A 110 -2.93 4.42 -10.14
CA ASN A 110 -1.76 4.44 -11.04
C ASN A 110 -0.90 3.21 -10.76
N LEU A 111 -0.86 2.27 -11.71
CA LEU A 111 -0.08 1.04 -11.62
C LEU A 111 1.15 1.06 -12.55
N THR A 112 1.57 2.24 -13.00
CA THR A 112 2.74 2.36 -13.87
C THR A 112 3.96 1.72 -13.21
N SER A 113 4.63 0.83 -13.93
CA SER A 113 5.82 0.13 -13.43
C SER A 113 5.59 -0.72 -12.18
N ALA A 114 4.37 -0.91 -11.74
CA ALA A 114 4.09 -1.83 -10.63
C ALA A 114 4.40 -3.26 -11.05
N GLN A 115 4.85 -4.07 -10.10
CA GLN A 115 5.24 -5.45 -10.35
C GLN A 115 4.15 -6.40 -9.86
N TYR A 116 3.51 -7.10 -10.78
CA TYR A 116 2.48 -8.10 -10.49
C TYR A 116 2.33 -9.08 -11.65
N ALA A 117 1.86 -10.27 -11.35
CA ALA A 117 1.37 -11.19 -12.37
C ALA A 117 -0.14 -10.96 -12.55
N GLU A 118 -0.71 -11.40 -13.68
CA GLU A 118 -2.15 -11.21 -13.91
C GLU A 118 -3.00 -11.81 -12.80
N GLU A 119 -2.60 -12.99 -12.29
CA GLU A 119 -3.33 -13.63 -11.20
C GLU A 119 -3.34 -12.80 -9.92
N ASP A 120 -2.37 -11.94 -9.69
CA ASP A 120 -2.32 -11.10 -8.50
C ASP A 120 -3.44 -10.06 -8.47
N LEU A 121 -3.96 -9.68 -9.64
CA LEU A 121 -5.07 -8.74 -9.74
C LEU A 121 -6.43 -9.45 -9.85
N ARG A 122 -6.46 -10.76 -9.67
CA ARG A 122 -7.70 -11.52 -9.79
C ARG A 122 -8.76 -11.05 -8.81
N GLY A 123 -9.94 -10.77 -9.32
CA GLY A 123 -11.06 -10.30 -8.50
C GLY A 123 -11.02 -8.84 -8.09
N ALA A 124 -9.97 -8.11 -8.46
CA ALA A 124 -9.93 -6.67 -8.21
C ALA A 124 -10.96 -5.94 -9.09
N LEU A 125 -11.55 -4.88 -8.54
CA LEU A 125 -12.51 -4.05 -9.27
C LEU A 125 -11.76 -2.96 -10.03
N HIS A 126 -12.19 -2.69 -11.26
CA HIS A 126 -11.63 -1.63 -12.11
C HIS A 126 -10.13 -1.79 -12.35
N ALA A 127 -9.64 -3.03 -12.33
CA ALA A 127 -8.25 -3.32 -12.62
C ALA A 127 -7.94 -2.98 -14.08
N PRO A 128 -6.70 -2.56 -14.39
CA PRO A 128 -6.32 -2.30 -15.76
C PRO A 128 -6.42 -3.57 -16.60
N VAL A 129 -6.95 -3.42 -17.81
CA VAL A 129 -7.00 -4.53 -18.76
C VAL A 129 -5.60 -4.77 -19.30
N PRO A 130 -5.09 -6.02 -19.27
CA PRO A 130 -3.79 -6.31 -19.86
C PRO A 130 -3.76 -5.87 -21.32
N ARG A 131 -2.70 -5.16 -21.72
CA ARG A 131 -2.50 -4.84 -23.12
C ARG A 131 -2.21 -6.15 -23.86
N ARG A 132 -3.14 -6.55 -24.71
CA ARG A 132 -2.84 -7.61 -25.66
C ARG A 132 -1.96 -7.00 -26.74
N THR A 133 -0.77 -7.57 -26.89
CA THR A 133 0.04 -7.26 -28.06
C THR A 133 -0.74 -7.72 -29.29
N ALA A 134 -1.03 -6.81 -30.20
CA ALA A 134 -1.64 -7.17 -31.47
C ALA A 134 -0.64 -8.01 -32.23
N LEU A 135 -1.09 -9.19 -32.65
CA LEU A 135 -0.31 -10.05 -33.52
C LEU A 135 -0.42 -9.56 -34.96
#